data_7ccb1c25faf7813babb76d2705f74141
#
_entry.id   7ccb1c25faf7813babb76d2705f74141
#
_cell.length_a   1.000
_cell.length_b   1.000
_cell.length_c   1.000
_cell.angle_alpha   90.00
_cell.angle_beta   90.00
_cell.angle_gamma   90.00
#
_symmetry.space_group_name_H-M   'P 1'
#
loop_
_entity.id
_entity.type
_entity.pdbx_description
1 polymer ?
#
loop_
_entity_poly.entity_id
_entity_poly.type
_entity_poly.pdbx_seq_one_letter_code
_entity_poly.pdbx_strand_id
1 'polypeptide(L)'
;MRVKKMPGVFALCALPLIGSAHHSVDSNFDRSVTTELEGEITEILWRNPHVAFALTTTDASGTEAEWDLETHSLSIMRRMDVNEPFIEVGDRVKVAGWPARRGQGMFVNNMLLPSGEEFVFAFGPEPADLRWSDRLWGTNERWFAESGDTSAAERGIFRVWSTTLAGGQAFFWLPDYPLTDATRAASADFDPLTDDPLIDCALKGMPAIMSAPYPLEFIDNSATITLHLEEYDTIR
;
A
#
# COMPACT_ATOMS: atom_id res chain seq x y z
N MET A 1 -37.95 -6.94 56.51
CA MET A 1 -36.62 -7.19 56.04
C MET A 1 -36.57 -6.81 54.55
N ARG A 2 -36.00 -5.63 54.19
CA ARG A 2 -35.95 -5.13 52.82
C ARG A 2 -34.59 -5.46 52.24
N VAL A 3 -34.53 -6.35 51.23
CA VAL A 3 -33.32 -6.68 50.50
C VAL A 3 -33.04 -5.57 49.49
N LYS A 4 -31.93 -4.82 49.66
CA LYS A 4 -31.42 -3.84 48.67
C LYS A 4 -30.76 -4.60 47.54
N LYS A 5 -31.30 -4.47 46.32
CA LYS A 5 -30.63 -4.90 45.10
C LYS A 5 -29.49 -3.94 44.81
N MET A 6 -28.26 -4.43 44.78
CA MET A 6 -27.10 -3.72 44.27
C MET A 6 -27.13 -3.79 42.74
N PRO A 7 -26.92 -2.67 42.01
CA PRO A 7 -26.74 -2.72 40.56
C PRO A 7 -25.36 -3.29 40.27
N GLY A 8 -25.33 -4.38 39.51
CA GLY A 8 -24.08 -4.92 38.98
C GLY A 8 -23.50 -3.97 37.95
N VAL A 9 -22.29 -3.47 38.20
CA VAL A 9 -21.50 -2.75 37.23
C VAL A 9 -20.91 -3.78 36.26
N PHE A 10 -21.44 -3.84 35.04
CA PHE A 10 -20.80 -4.56 33.95
C PHE A 10 -19.59 -3.73 33.49
N ALA A 11 -18.41 -4.13 33.91
CA ALA A 11 -17.16 -3.62 33.30
C ALA A 11 -17.04 -4.18 31.87
N LEU A 12 -17.34 -3.35 30.89
CA LEU A 12 -17.09 -3.64 29.49
C LEU A 12 -15.57 -3.55 29.29
N CYS A 13 -14.88 -4.70 29.31
CA CYS A 13 -13.48 -4.78 28.91
C CYS A 13 -13.41 -4.47 27.42
N ALA A 14 -13.07 -3.23 27.07
CA ALA A 14 -12.64 -2.88 25.72
C ALA A 14 -11.30 -3.58 25.48
N LEU A 15 -11.32 -4.72 24.81
CA LEU A 15 -10.11 -5.32 24.26
C LEU A 15 -9.58 -4.35 23.20
N PRO A 16 -8.31 -3.96 23.24
CA PRO A 16 -7.73 -3.22 22.14
C PRO A 16 -7.77 -4.13 20.90
N LEU A 17 -8.55 -3.75 19.89
CA LEU A 17 -8.41 -4.32 18.55
C LEU A 17 -7.02 -3.90 18.07
N ILE A 18 -6.14 -4.87 17.91
CA ILE A 18 -4.83 -4.66 17.30
C ILE A 18 -5.14 -4.38 15.83
N GLY A 19 -5.30 -3.10 15.49
CA GLY A 19 -5.41 -2.65 14.12
C GLY A 19 -4.03 -2.70 13.48
N SER A 20 -3.76 -3.68 12.62
CA SER A 20 -2.61 -3.64 11.71
C SER A 20 -2.88 -2.54 10.68
N ALA A 21 -2.46 -1.30 10.96
CA ALA A 21 -2.82 -0.17 10.12
C ALA A 21 -1.85 0.06 8.97
N HIS A 22 -0.56 -0.24 9.15
CA HIS A 22 0.47 -0.10 8.12
C HIS A 22 1.57 -1.11 8.39
N HIS A 23 1.90 -1.90 7.41
CA HIS A 23 2.99 -2.87 7.48
C HIS A 23 3.90 -2.71 6.27
N SER A 24 5.14 -3.16 6.40
CA SER A 24 6.07 -3.23 5.29
C SER A 24 5.63 -4.31 4.30
N VAL A 25 5.55 -3.99 3.03
CA VAL A 25 5.27 -4.98 1.97
C VAL A 25 6.36 -6.06 2.00
N ASP A 26 7.64 -5.68 2.13
CA ASP A 26 8.77 -6.62 2.10
C ASP A 26 8.79 -7.57 3.30
N SER A 27 8.32 -7.13 4.48
CA SER A 27 8.24 -7.98 5.67
C SER A 27 7.08 -8.99 5.60
N ASN A 28 5.99 -8.64 4.94
CA ASN A 28 4.79 -9.48 4.88
C ASN A 28 4.70 -10.34 3.63
N PHE A 29 5.26 -9.88 2.51
CA PHE A 29 5.15 -10.57 1.21
C PHE A 29 6.52 -10.91 0.63
N ASP A 30 6.61 -12.05 -0.04
CA ASP A 30 7.84 -12.48 -0.71
C ASP A 30 7.89 -11.98 -2.15
N ARG A 31 8.57 -10.84 -2.37
CA ARG A 31 8.70 -10.24 -3.70
C ARG A 31 9.59 -11.00 -4.67
N SER A 32 10.33 -12.01 -4.19
CA SER A 32 11.16 -12.85 -5.05
C SER A 32 10.35 -13.93 -5.78
N VAL A 33 9.10 -14.16 -5.35
CA VAL A 33 8.21 -15.17 -5.89
C VAL A 33 6.95 -14.51 -6.43
N THR A 34 6.48 -14.97 -7.59
CA THR A 34 5.14 -14.62 -8.09
C THR A 34 4.28 -15.87 -8.07
N THR A 35 3.13 -15.79 -7.42
CA THR A 35 2.13 -16.86 -7.34
C THR A 35 0.91 -16.44 -8.18
N GLU A 36 0.31 -17.39 -8.89
CA GLU A 36 -0.93 -17.21 -9.64
C GLU A 36 -2.05 -18.03 -8.99
N LEU A 37 -3.23 -17.43 -8.86
CA LEU A 37 -4.44 -18.05 -8.35
C LEU A 37 -5.61 -17.78 -9.30
N GLU A 38 -6.56 -18.68 -9.32
CA GLU A 38 -7.85 -18.50 -10.01
C GLU A 38 -8.96 -18.89 -9.04
N GLY A 39 -9.98 -18.04 -8.90
CA GLY A 39 -11.05 -18.29 -7.96
C GLY A 39 -12.20 -17.29 -8.09
N GLU A 40 -13.07 -17.32 -7.10
CA GLU A 40 -14.24 -16.46 -6.99
C GLU A 40 -14.02 -15.43 -5.88
N ILE A 41 -14.36 -14.16 -6.16
CA ILE A 41 -14.35 -13.09 -5.18
C ILE A 41 -15.52 -13.29 -4.21
N THR A 42 -15.22 -13.42 -2.93
CA THR A 42 -16.23 -13.64 -1.88
C THR A 42 -16.44 -12.44 -0.96
N GLU A 43 -15.46 -11.51 -0.90
CA GLU A 43 -15.57 -10.25 -0.15
C GLU A 43 -14.79 -9.15 -0.84
N ILE A 44 -15.27 -7.91 -0.71
CA ILE A 44 -14.60 -6.69 -1.17
C ILE A 44 -14.51 -5.71 -0.01
N LEU A 45 -13.30 -5.37 0.41
CA LEU A 45 -13.00 -4.37 1.42
C LEU A 45 -12.46 -3.10 0.77
N TRP A 46 -13.37 -2.21 0.34
CA TRP A 46 -13.03 -0.96 -0.35
C TRP A 46 -12.77 0.16 0.65
N ARG A 47 -11.66 0.08 1.37
CA ARG A 47 -11.30 1.03 2.45
C ARG A 47 -9.79 1.12 2.66
N ASN A 48 -9.35 2.19 3.38
CA ASN A 48 -7.99 2.26 3.90
C ASN A 48 -7.76 1.29 5.08
N PRO A 49 -6.50 0.85 5.35
CA PRO A 49 -5.25 1.29 4.72
C PRO A 49 -5.02 0.72 3.31
N HIS A 50 -5.60 -0.42 3.00
CA HIS A 50 -5.47 -1.10 1.72
C HIS A 50 -6.83 -1.57 1.23
N VAL A 51 -7.07 -1.45 -0.08
CA VAL A 51 -8.17 -2.15 -0.73
C VAL A 51 -7.82 -3.63 -0.74
N ALA A 52 -8.73 -4.46 -0.29
CA ALA A 52 -8.52 -5.90 -0.20
C ALA A 52 -9.73 -6.68 -0.70
N PHE A 53 -9.48 -7.93 -1.08
CA PHE A 53 -10.51 -8.86 -1.55
C PHE A 53 -10.29 -10.21 -0.88
N ALA A 54 -11.36 -10.95 -0.60
CA ALA A 54 -11.26 -12.37 -0.32
C ALA A 54 -11.50 -13.15 -1.61
N LEU A 55 -10.66 -14.16 -1.88
CA LEU A 55 -10.72 -15.03 -3.04
C LEU A 55 -10.86 -16.48 -2.57
N THR A 56 -11.91 -17.15 -2.96
CA THR A 56 -12.04 -18.60 -2.77
C THR A 56 -11.52 -19.35 -4.00
N THR A 57 -10.51 -20.15 -3.81
CA THR A 57 -9.95 -21.05 -4.82
C THR A 57 -10.44 -22.47 -4.58
N THR A 58 -10.59 -23.26 -5.64
CA THR A 58 -10.94 -24.69 -5.54
C THR A 58 -9.87 -25.50 -6.27
N ASP A 59 -9.24 -26.41 -5.61
CA ASP A 59 -8.23 -27.29 -6.22
C ASP A 59 -8.85 -28.44 -7.05
N ALA A 60 -8.02 -29.22 -7.72
CA ALA A 60 -8.46 -30.35 -8.55
C ALA A 60 -9.19 -31.44 -7.76
N SER A 61 -9.04 -31.48 -6.44
CA SER A 61 -9.74 -32.42 -5.53
C SER A 61 -11.11 -31.90 -5.08
N GLY A 62 -11.44 -30.65 -5.39
CA GLY A 62 -12.63 -29.96 -4.91
C GLY A 62 -12.45 -29.33 -3.53
N THR A 63 -11.23 -29.26 -3.02
CA THR A 63 -10.95 -28.60 -1.74
C THR A 63 -10.87 -27.09 -1.93
N GLU A 64 -11.63 -26.37 -1.11
CA GLU A 64 -11.65 -24.91 -1.12
C GLU A 64 -10.59 -24.34 -0.18
N ALA A 65 -10.03 -23.20 -0.58
CA ALA A 65 -9.13 -22.40 0.21
C ALA A 65 -9.44 -20.91 0.03
N GLU A 66 -9.46 -20.18 1.14
CA GLU A 66 -9.68 -18.72 1.14
C GLU A 66 -8.35 -18.00 1.18
N TRP A 67 -8.19 -16.97 0.37
CA TRP A 67 -7.02 -16.13 0.23
C TRP A 67 -7.36 -14.67 0.49
N ASP A 68 -6.53 -14.01 1.30
CA ASP A 68 -6.57 -12.57 1.52
C ASP A 68 -5.75 -11.88 0.43
N LEU A 69 -6.41 -11.15 -0.45
CA LEU A 69 -5.79 -10.38 -1.52
C LEU A 69 -5.66 -8.92 -1.10
N GLU A 70 -4.44 -8.44 -0.92
CA GLU A 70 -4.16 -7.05 -0.59
C GLU A 70 -3.69 -6.29 -1.82
N THR A 71 -4.09 -5.03 -1.93
CA THR A 71 -3.68 -4.13 -2.99
C THR A 71 -3.24 -2.78 -2.40
N HIS A 72 -3.41 -1.70 -3.15
CA HIS A 72 -3.04 -0.35 -2.75
C HIS A 72 -4.09 0.34 -1.86
N SER A 73 -3.69 1.45 -1.25
CA SER A 73 -4.61 2.34 -0.53
C SER A 73 -5.62 2.99 -1.47
N LEU A 74 -6.75 3.47 -0.93
CA LEU A 74 -7.73 4.23 -1.71
C LEU A 74 -7.15 5.48 -2.39
N SER A 75 -6.17 6.13 -1.77
CA SER A 75 -5.52 7.30 -2.38
C SER A 75 -4.74 6.93 -3.64
N ILE A 76 -4.11 5.78 -3.64
CA ILE A 76 -3.41 5.24 -4.80
C ILE A 76 -4.41 4.81 -5.87
N MET A 77 -5.44 4.05 -5.50
CA MET A 77 -6.49 3.63 -6.43
C MET A 77 -7.15 4.84 -7.14
N ARG A 78 -7.42 5.92 -6.40
CA ARG A 78 -7.98 7.16 -6.99
C ARG A 78 -7.02 7.83 -7.98
N ARG A 79 -5.72 7.78 -7.76
CA ARG A 79 -4.72 8.26 -8.72
C ARG A 79 -4.73 7.42 -10.00
N MET A 80 -5.12 6.15 -9.92
CA MET A 80 -5.36 5.28 -11.09
C MET A 80 -6.72 5.53 -11.75
N ASP A 81 -7.45 6.53 -11.28
CA ASP A 81 -8.83 6.82 -11.67
C ASP A 81 -9.82 5.68 -11.30
N VAL A 82 -9.48 4.90 -10.29
CA VAL A 82 -10.31 3.83 -9.75
C VAL A 82 -10.96 4.36 -8.46
N ASN A 83 -12.20 4.85 -8.59
CA ASN A 83 -12.89 5.55 -7.52
C ASN A 83 -13.89 4.65 -6.77
N GLU A 84 -14.23 3.51 -7.36
CA GLU A 84 -15.21 2.54 -6.86
C GLU A 84 -14.76 1.12 -7.23
N PRO A 85 -15.31 0.08 -6.60
CA PRO A 85 -15.02 -1.30 -6.98
C PRO A 85 -15.32 -1.56 -8.46
N PHE A 86 -14.39 -2.21 -9.14
CA PHE A 86 -14.45 -2.57 -10.56
C PHE A 86 -14.74 -4.05 -10.78
N ILE A 87 -14.96 -4.79 -9.70
CA ILE A 87 -15.39 -6.18 -9.64
C ILE A 87 -16.49 -6.33 -8.60
N GLU A 88 -17.25 -7.42 -8.67
CA GLU A 88 -18.35 -7.73 -7.77
C GLU A 88 -18.10 -9.06 -7.03
N VAL A 89 -18.76 -9.25 -5.89
CA VAL A 89 -18.77 -10.55 -5.21
C VAL A 89 -19.45 -11.57 -6.11
N GLY A 90 -18.83 -12.72 -6.30
CA GLY A 90 -19.22 -13.76 -7.25
C GLY A 90 -18.45 -13.74 -8.57
N ASP A 91 -17.66 -12.70 -8.83
CA ASP A 91 -16.82 -12.64 -10.02
C ASP A 91 -15.69 -13.67 -9.95
N ARG A 92 -15.46 -14.37 -11.07
CA ARG A 92 -14.29 -15.24 -11.24
C ARG A 92 -13.16 -14.47 -11.87
N VAL A 93 -12.02 -14.48 -11.18
CA VAL A 93 -10.81 -13.74 -11.57
C VAL A 93 -9.58 -14.63 -11.55
N LYS A 94 -8.55 -14.25 -12.32
CA LYS A 94 -7.19 -14.72 -12.11
C LYS A 94 -6.38 -13.61 -11.48
N VAL A 95 -5.56 -13.94 -10.50
CA VAL A 95 -4.69 -12.97 -9.84
C VAL A 95 -3.26 -13.47 -9.85
N ALA A 96 -2.31 -12.56 -9.96
CA ALA A 96 -0.89 -12.81 -9.78
C ALA A 96 -0.30 -11.76 -8.83
N GLY A 97 0.60 -12.20 -7.99
CA GLY A 97 1.22 -11.30 -7.02
C GLY A 97 2.23 -11.99 -6.12
N TRP A 98 2.67 -11.27 -5.11
CA TRP A 98 3.64 -11.74 -4.13
C TRP A 98 2.91 -12.46 -3.01
N PRO A 99 3.21 -13.76 -2.77
CA PRO A 99 2.57 -14.51 -1.69
C PRO A 99 2.98 -13.95 -0.33
N ALA A 100 2.07 -14.01 0.63
CA ALA A 100 2.37 -13.70 2.00
C ALA A 100 3.41 -14.69 2.57
N ARG A 101 4.33 -14.18 3.38
CA ARG A 101 5.31 -15.02 4.08
C ARG A 101 4.69 -15.92 5.15
N ARG A 102 3.46 -15.57 5.58
CA ARG A 102 2.69 -16.34 6.57
C ARG A 102 1.20 -16.31 6.19
N GLY A 103 0.54 -17.46 6.34
CA GLY A 103 -0.88 -17.59 6.01
C GLY A 103 -1.15 -17.69 4.51
N GLN A 104 -2.42 -17.54 4.15
CA GLN A 104 -2.90 -17.58 2.77
C GLN A 104 -3.25 -16.16 2.34
N GLY A 105 -2.26 -15.42 1.90
CA GLY A 105 -2.39 -14.04 1.45
C GLY A 105 -1.53 -13.75 0.24
N MET A 106 -1.87 -12.66 -0.46
CA MET A 106 -1.13 -12.19 -1.64
C MET A 106 -1.21 -10.68 -1.74
N PHE A 107 -0.09 -10.02 -2.04
CA PHE A 107 -0.11 -8.66 -2.57
C PHE A 107 -0.25 -8.71 -4.08
N VAL A 108 -1.39 -8.25 -4.60
CA VAL A 108 -1.78 -8.44 -5.99
C VAL A 108 -1.07 -7.45 -6.89
N ASN A 109 -0.47 -7.94 -7.96
CA ASN A 109 0.13 -7.12 -9.03
C ASN A 109 -0.74 -7.09 -10.29
N ASN A 110 -1.37 -8.21 -10.64
CA ASN A 110 -2.22 -8.35 -11.82
C ASN A 110 -3.53 -9.04 -11.46
N MET A 111 -4.62 -8.62 -12.10
CA MET A 111 -5.94 -9.27 -11.99
C MET A 111 -6.61 -9.32 -13.36
N LEU A 112 -6.85 -10.53 -13.88
CA LEU A 112 -7.67 -10.75 -15.07
C LEU A 112 -9.15 -10.75 -14.66
N LEU A 113 -9.91 -9.84 -15.24
CA LEU A 113 -11.31 -9.61 -14.95
C LEU A 113 -12.23 -10.54 -15.76
N PRO A 114 -13.50 -10.73 -15.35
CA PRO A 114 -14.48 -11.50 -16.13
C PRO A 114 -14.69 -10.95 -17.55
N SER A 115 -14.45 -9.66 -17.78
CA SER A 115 -14.50 -9.02 -19.10
C SER A 115 -13.38 -9.49 -20.04
N GLY A 116 -12.37 -10.19 -19.52
CA GLY A 116 -11.15 -10.55 -20.22
C GLY A 116 -10.15 -9.40 -20.36
N GLU A 117 -10.38 -8.29 -19.69
CA GLU A 117 -9.39 -7.22 -19.51
C GLU A 117 -8.55 -7.49 -18.27
N GLU A 118 -7.35 -6.97 -18.25
CA GLU A 118 -6.43 -7.17 -17.13
C GLU A 118 -6.15 -5.85 -16.43
N PHE A 119 -6.36 -5.81 -15.11
CA PHE A 119 -5.97 -4.71 -14.25
C PHE A 119 -4.58 -4.96 -13.69
N VAL A 120 -3.69 -3.97 -13.84
CA VAL A 120 -2.33 -4.03 -13.33
C VAL A 120 -2.18 -3.03 -12.19
N PHE A 121 -1.88 -3.53 -10.98
CA PHE A 121 -1.68 -2.73 -9.78
C PHE A 121 -0.24 -2.20 -9.66
N ALA A 122 0.66 -2.59 -10.58
CA ALA A 122 2.05 -2.18 -10.51
C ALA A 122 2.22 -0.69 -10.81
N PHE A 123 3.21 -0.10 -10.13
CA PHE A 123 3.65 1.27 -10.39
C PHE A 123 4.76 1.26 -11.42
N GLY A 124 4.71 2.14 -12.38
CA GLY A 124 5.84 2.38 -13.27
C GLY A 124 5.47 3.19 -14.51
N PRO A 125 6.42 3.87 -15.12
CA PRO A 125 6.25 4.54 -16.41
C PRO A 125 6.28 3.55 -17.58
N GLU A 126 6.69 2.32 -17.33
CA GLU A 126 6.70 1.27 -18.31
C GLU A 126 5.27 0.87 -18.66
N PRO A 127 5.02 0.40 -19.87
CA PRO A 127 3.74 -0.20 -20.20
C PRO A 127 3.37 -1.27 -19.17
N ALA A 128 2.09 -1.35 -18.81
CA ALA A 128 1.61 -2.37 -17.90
C ALA A 128 2.06 -3.76 -18.37
N ASP A 129 2.70 -4.51 -17.48
CA ASP A 129 3.12 -5.88 -17.77
C ASP A 129 1.91 -6.81 -17.68
N LEU A 130 1.22 -6.98 -18.83
CA LEU A 130 0.06 -7.84 -18.96
C LEU A 130 0.50 -9.31 -19.04
N ARG A 131 -0.14 -10.17 -18.24
CA ARG A 131 0.22 -11.59 -18.11
C ARG A 131 -0.67 -12.52 -18.95
N TRP A 132 -1.95 -12.19 -19.06
CA TRP A 132 -2.96 -13.09 -19.64
C TRP A 132 -3.80 -12.47 -20.76
N SER A 133 -3.81 -11.16 -20.85
CA SER A 133 -4.62 -10.41 -21.80
C SER A 133 -3.76 -9.43 -22.59
N ASP A 134 -4.24 -9.06 -23.78
CA ASP A 134 -3.70 -7.93 -24.56
C ASP A 134 -4.52 -6.65 -24.34
N ARG A 135 -5.48 -6.67 -23.42
CA ARG A 135 -6.39 -5.56 -23.12
C ARG A 135 -6.21 -5.11 -21.67
N LEU A 136 -5.63 -3.92 -21.50
CA LEU A 136 -5.52 -3.30 -20.19
C LEU A 136 -6.87 -2.71 -19.79
N TRP A 137 -7.33 -3.01 -18.57
CA TRP A 137 -8.46 -2.33 -17.95
C TRP A 137 -8.01 -0.98 -17.39
N GLY A 138 -8.75 0.08 -17.74
CA GLY A 138 -8.37 1.42 -17.32
C GLY A 138 -7.24 2.00 -18.17
N THR A 139 -6.47 2.91 -17.61
CA THR A 139 -5.36 3.60 -18.30
C THR A 139 -4.20 3.84 -17.35
N ASN A 140 -2.99 3.60 -17.84
CA ASN A 140 -1.76 3.93 -17.13
C ASN A 140 -1.39 5.42 -17.24
N GLU A 141 -2.03 6.17 -18.14
CA GLU A 141 -1.62 7.54 -18.47
C GLU A 141 -1.84 8.54 -17.32
N ARG A 142 -2.70 8.20 -16.35
CA ARG A 142 -3.10 9.11 -15.26
C ARG A 142 -2.18 9.11 -14.04
N TRP A 143 -1.29 8.16 -13.94
CA TRP A 143 -0.34 8.06 -12.84
C TRP A 143 0.73 9.13 -12.86
N PHE A 144 1.01 9.66 -14.04
CA PHE A 144 2.14 10.50 -14.29
C PHE A 144 1.66 11.89 -14.69
N ALA A 145 1.72 12.86 -13.78
CA ALA A 145 1.78 14.23 -14.21
C ALA A 145 3.10 14.40 -14.97
N GLU A 146 3.03 14.73 -16.26
CA GLU A 146 4.22 15.02 -17.07
C GLU A 146 5.05 16.16 -16.47
N SER A 147 4.41 17.06 -15.71
CA SER A 147 5.05 18.11 -14.95
C SER A 147 4.27 18.38 -13.66
N GLY A 148 4.97 18.68 -12.56
CA GLY A 148 4.34 19.20 -11.35
C GLY A 148 3.68 20.56 -11.58
N ASP A 149 2.69 20.92 -10.76
CA ASP A 149 2.16 22.27 -10.70
C ASP A 149 3.26 23.24 -10.22
N THR A 150 3.66 24.15 -11.09
CA THR A 150 4.66 25.17 -10.82
C THR A 150 4.06 26.51 -10.46
N SER A 151 2.72 26.62 -10.31
CA SER A 151 2.00 27.88 -10.05
C SER A 151 2.44 28.56 -8.74
N ALA A 152 2.99 27.78 -7.78
CA ALA A 152 3.51 28.28 -6.52
C ALA A 152 5.04 28.32 -6.47
N ALA A 153 5.73 28.35 -7.61
CA ALA A 153 7.19 28.35 -7.67
C ALA A 153 7.85 29.54 -6.95
N GLU A 154 7.17 30.67 -6.89
CA GLU A 154 7.61 31.86 -6.17
C GLU A 154 7.75 31.67 -4.65
N ARG A 155 7.07 30.64 -4.08
CA ARG A 155 7.20 30.29 -2.65
C ARG A 155 8.47 29.49 -2.34
N GLY A 156 9.25 29.13 -3.36
CA GLY A 156 10.44 28.29 -3.18
C GLY A 156 10.09 26.92 -2.61
N ILE A 157 10.76 26.53 -1.53
CA ILE A 157 10.47 25.25 -0.85
C ILE A 157 9.21 25.29 0.04
N PHE A 158 8.75 26.47 0.44
CA PHE A 158 7.64 26.68 1.39
C PHE A 158 6.28 26.48 0.74
N ARG A 159 6.02 25.30 0.28
CA ARG A 159 4.78 24.89 -0.38
C ARG A 159 4.58 23.39 -0.20
N VAL A 160 3.42 22.91 -0.60
CA VAL A 160 3.14 21.48 -0.67
C VAL A 160 3.88 20.87 -1.87
N TRP A 161 4.54 19.76 -1.61
CA TRP A 161 5.23 18.94 -2.59
C TRP A 161 4.53 17.58 -2.69
N SER A 162 4.43 17.07 -3.90
CA SER A 162 3.91 15.74 -4.15
C SER A 162 4.80 15.04 -5.18
N THR A 163 4.94 13.75 -5.02
CA THR A 163 5.68 12.92 -5.97
C THR A 163 4.96 12.90 -7.32
N THR A 164 5.67 13.18 -8.41
CA THR A 164 5.10 13.11 -9.76
C THR A 164 5.05 11.69 -10.30
N LEU A 165 5.85 10.78 -9.75
CA LEU A 165 6.12 9.45 -10.27
C LEU A 165 6.68 9.41 -11.71
N ALA A 166 6.88 10.57 -12.32
CA ALA A 166 7.49 10.66 -13.64
C ALA A 166 8.91 10.10 -13.61
N GLY A 167 9.24 9.21 -14.53
CA GLY A 167 10.57 8.61 -14.63
C GLY A 167 10.76 7.29 -13.88
N GLY A 168 9.72 6.69 -13.29
CA GLY A 168 9.73 5.33 -12.77
C GLY A 168 10.53 5.08 -11.50
N GLN A 169 11.15 6.11 -10.92
CA GLN A 169 12.03 5.96 -9.74
C GLN A 169 11.54 6.73 -8.52
N ALA A 170 10.27 7.04 -8.49
CA ALA A 170 9.70 7.97 -7.53
C ALA A 170 9.72 7.51 -6.07
N PHE A 171 9.83 6.23 -5.83
CA PHE A 171 9.71 5.67 -4.48
C PHE A 171 11.01 5.22 -3.86
N PHE A 172 12.11 5.20 -4.61
CA PHE A 172 13.31 4.53 -4.17
C PHE A 172 14.55 5.39 -4.39
N TRP A 173 15.50 5.15 -3.52
CA TRP A 173 16.83 5.71 -3.62
C TRP A 173 17.43 5.39 -4.98
N LEU A 174 17.97 6.39 -5.64
CA LEU A 174 18.73 6.18 -6.86
C LEU A 174 19.89 5.20 -6.57
N PRO A 175 20.23 4.30 -7.51
CA PRO A 175 21.33 3.35 -7.32
C PRO A 175 22.65 4.04 -6.92
N ASP A 176 22.86 5.26 -7.39
CA ASP A 176 24.07 6.07 -7.16
C ASP A 176 23.88 7.13 -6.06
N TYR A 177 22.95 6.91 -5.13
CA TYR A 177 22.75 7.85 -4.04
C TYR A 177 24.04 8.06 -3.24
N PRO A 178 24.47 9.31 -2.96
CA PRO A 178 25.76 9.62 -2.35
C PRO A 178 25.77 9.31 -0.85
N LEU A 179 25.71 8.05 -0.50
CA LEU A 179 25.78 7.58 0.89
C LEU A 179 27.19 7.77 1.46
N THR A 180 27.28 8.13 2.73
CA THR A 180 28.54 8.03 3.49
C THR A 180 28.94 6.57 3.67
N ASP A 181 30.24 6.32 3.94
CA ASP A 181 30.70 4.95 4.20
C ASP A 181 30.00 4.33 5.41
N ALA A 182 29.74 5.11 6.46
CA ALA A 182 28.99 4.66 7.63
C ALA A 182 27.55 4.24 7.29
N THR A 183 26.86 5.03 6.47
CA THR A 183 25.48 4.70 6.04
C THR A 183 25.48 3.48 5.13
N ARG A 184 26.48 3.36 4.24
CA ARG A 184 26.61 2.19 3.36
C ARG A 184 26.87 0.91 4.15
N ALA A 185 27.71 0.97 5.18
CA ALA A 185 27.95 -0.16 6.07
C ALA A 185 26.67 -0.55 6.84
N ALA A 186 25.97 0.43 7.43
CA ALA A 186 24.71 0.18 8.13
C ALA A 186 23.62 -0.41 7.22
N SER A 187 23.56 0.04 5.96
CA SER A 187 22.61 -0.49 4.98
C SER A 187 22.93 -1.93 4.56
N ALA A 188 24.20 -2.32 4.59
CA ALA A 188 24.61 -3.68 4.22
C ALA A 188 24.18 -4.73 5.25
N ASP A 189 24.05 -4.31 6.51
CA ASP A 189 23.64 -5.19 7.61
C ASP A 189 22.12 -5.18 7.87
N PHE A 190 21.35 -4.33 7.16
CA PHE A 190 19.92 -4.19 7.33
C PHE A 190 19.16 -5.40 6.76
N ASP A 191 18.39 -6.09 7.60
CA ASP A 191 17.46 -7.14 7.20
C ASP A 191 16.02 -6.62 7.28
N PRO A 192 15.31 -6.45 6.15
CA PRO A 192 13.93 -5.95 6.15
C PRO A 192 12.95 -6.86 6.88
N LEU A 193 13.31 -8.10 7.19
CA LEU A 193 12.46 -9.03 7.91
C LEU A 193 12.53 -8.88 9.44
N THR A 194 13.59 -8.25 9.95
CA THR A 194 13.83 -8.08 11.39
C THR A 194 14.04 -6.62 11.80
N ASP A 195 14.57 -5.80 10.92
CA ASP A 195 15.04 -4.44 11.25
C ASP A 195 14.09 -3.33 10.74
N ASP A 196 13.07 -3.69 9.93
CA ASP A 196 12.09 -2.72 9.46
C ASP A 196 11.21 -2.24 10.63
N PRO A 197 11.25 -0.95 11.02
CA PRO A 197 10.46 -0.44 12.13
C PRO A 197 8.94 -0.61 11.94
N LEU A 198 8.47 -0.77 10.71
CA LEU A 198 7.05 -1.01 10.42
C LEU A 198 6.56 -2.39 10.90
N ILE A 199 7.45 -3.34 11.17
CA ILE A 199 7.10 -4.65 11.75
C ILE A 199 6.44 -4.46 13.12
N ASP A 200 6.97 -3.51 13.90
CA ASP A 200 6.47 -3.17 15.24
C ASP A 200 5.54 -1.95 15.23
N CYS A 201 4.98 -1.58 14.08
CA CYS A 201 4.15 -0.40 13.90
C CYS A 201 4.85 0.92 14.31
N ALA A 202 6.17 0.97 14.30
CA ALA A 202 6.91 2.20 14.53
C ALA A 202 6.87 3.09 13.30
N LEU A 203 6.85 4.40 13.52
CA LEU A 203 6.86 5.37 12.43
C LEU A 203 8.18 5.32 11.68
N LYS A 204 8.13 5.47 10.37
CA LYS A 204 9.33 5.64 9.55
C LYS A 204 10.17 6.82 10.03
N GLY A 205 11.46 6.59 10.16
CA GLY A 205 12.43 7.62 10.42
C GLY A 205 12.76 8.46 9.18
N MET A 206 13.50 9.56 9.40
CA MET A 206 14.14 10.29 8.30
C MET A 206 15.38 9.53 7.82
N PRO A 207 15.65 9.51 6.52
CA PRO A 207 14.89 10.11 5.43
C PRO A 207 13.84 9.18 4.79
N ALA A 208 13.67 7.95 5.27
CA ALA A 208 12.79 6.95 4.66
C ALA A 208 11.34 7.43 4.50
N ILE A 209 10.82 8.20 5.47
CA ILE A 209 9.46 8.75 5.38
C ILE A 209 9.26 9.73 4.21
N MET A 210 10.33 10.38 3.74
CA MET A 210 10.27 11.28 2.58
C MET A 210 10.19 10.56 1.25
N SER A 211 10.45 9.26 1.22
CA SER A 211 10.30 8.43 0.01
C SER A 211 8.87 7.92 -0.20
N ALA A 212 7.98 8.19 0.73
CA ALA A 212 6.59 7.80 0.62
C ALA A 212 5.86 8.62 -0.45
N PRO A 213 4.85 8.05 -1.13
CA PRO A 213 4.12 8.72 -2.21
C PRO A 213 3.07 9.73 -1.71
N TYR A 214 3.26 10.24 -0.52
CA TYR A 214 2.33 11.17 0.12
C TYR A 214 2.85 12.60 0.03
N PRO A 215 1.95 13.60 0.01
CA PRO A 215 2.33 15.00 0.07
C PRO A 215 3.16 15.34 1.31
N LEU A 216 4.04 16.31 1.16
CA LEU A 216 4.77 16.95 2.26
C LEU A 216 4.80 18.46 2.08
N GLU A 217 4.90 19.20 3.17
CA GLU A 217 4.95 20.66 3.17
C GLU A 217 6.08 21.16 4.05
N PHE A 218 6.82 22.16 3.54
CA PHE A 218 7.75 22.94 4.35
C PHE A 218 7.07 24.23 4.77
N ILE A 219 7.02 24.49 6.06
CA ILE A 219 6.38 25.67 6.67
C ILE A 219 7.46 26.53 7.31
N ASP A 220 7.53 27.80 6.86
CA ASP A 220 8.45 28.79 7.46
C ASP A 220 7.80 29.37 8.72
N ASN A 221 8.42 29.15 9.87
CA ASN A 221 8.04 29.73 11.15
C ASN A 221 9.02 30.85 11.60
N SER A 222 9.74 31.45 10.66
CA SER A 222 10.76 32.48 10.86
C SER A 222 12.04 31.99 11.56
N ALA A 223 11.95 31.37 12.73
CA ALA A 223 13.09 30.85 13.49
C ALA A 223 13.35 29.34 13.26
N THR A 224 12.35 28.65 12.75
CA THR A 224 12.39 27.20 12.49
C THR A 224 11.68 26.90 11.18
N ILE A 225 12.00 25.76 10.60
CA ILE A 225 11.22 25.20 9.49
C ILE A 225 10.53 23.96 10.02
N THR A 226 9.20 23.90 9.86
CA THR A 226 8.43 22.68 10.11
C THR A 226 8.32 21.89 8.82
N LEU A 227 8.62 20.61 8.87
CA LEU A 227 8.28 19.65 7.81
C LEU A 227 7.04 18.88 8.24
N HIS A 228 5.95 19.08 7.52
CA HIS A 228 4.71 18.34 7.70
C HIS A 228 4.62 17.28 6.61
N LEU A 229 4.44 16.04 6.99
CA LEU A 229 4.32 14.89 6.09
C LEU A 229 2.94 14.26 6.29
N GLU A 230 2.20 14.08 5.20
CA GLU A 230 0.86 13.47 5.25
C GLU A 230 0.93 12.03 5.79
N GLU A 231 2.02 11.32 5.51
CA GLU A 231 2.22 9.99 6.07
C GLU A 231 2.27 10.05 7.60
N TYR A 232 1.26 9.43 8.24
CA TYR A 232 1.03 9.42 9.69
C TYR A 232 0.83 10.81 10.33
N ASP A 233 0.47 11.84 9.55
CA ASP A 233 0.37 13.21 10.04
C ASP A 233 1.61 13.64 10.85
N THR A 234 2.77 13.33 10.27
CA THR A 234 4.05 13.46 10.97
C THR A 234 4.60 14.88 10.86
N ILE A 235 5.00 15.45 12.00
CA ILE A 235 5.65 16.78 12.11
C ILE A 235 7.10 16.61 12.55
N ARG A 236 8.03 17.33 11.86
CA ARG A 236 9.46 17.38 12.15
C ARG A 236 9.97 18.81 12.18
#